data_3da2e04460f586714ebcb4a58a846f44
#
_entry.id   3da2e04460f586714ebcb4a58a846f44
#
_cell.length_a   1.000
_cell.length_b   1.000
_cell.length_c   1.000
_cell.angle_alpha   90.00
_cell.angle_beta   90.00
_cell.angle_gamma   90.00
#
_symmetry.space_group_name_H-M   'P 1'
#
loop_
_entity.id
_entity.type
_entity.pdbx_description
1 polymer ?
#
loop_
_entity_poly.entity_id
_entity_poly.type
_entity_poly.pdbx_seq_one_letter_code
_entity_poly.pdbx_strand_id
1 'polypeptide(L)'
;MTRDPALPRDSRDARDPRAAGDPAPPQVVTADPALRDELQRLAAAAGVAPTVVSDPGAALRSWARAPVVLVGGDLAAALADLGPERRDGVHVVTWGSTDSSLFRCGLALGAENVAELPRSEGWVVETLTDLGEVARPRGLVVGVVGGSGGAGASTLAAALGQVAARAGDSVVVDCDPFGPGLDRVLGLDHSVGFRWDALCQTTGRLSARALREALPRRGRLGVLTWYPAATANLQAFAVREALSAARRGHDTVVVDLPRTPDPLVDEVASRCDVLLVATVGTVAGVASAARVCARHRERAATGVVLRGHGLLEPDVARATATPVLAVLPQQRSLAESVDLGLGPIRNPRSPFGRACTDLLALLADPARLGATGLAARVPVGAPLRAAS
;
A
#
# COMPACT_ATOMS: atom_id res chain seq x y z
N MET A 1 61.84 27.49 -22.05
CA MET A 1 60.73 28.45 -22.10
C MET A 1 59.75 27.98 -23.16
N THR A 2 58.69 27.31 -22.75
CA THR A 2 57.43 27.24 -23.52
C THR A 2 56.35 26.68 -22.57
N ARG A 3 55.34 27.51 -22.31
CA ARG A 3 54.22 27.22 -21.39
C ARG A 3 53.23 26.30 -22.14
N ASP A 4 52.82 25.24 -21.43
CA ASP A 4 51.72 24.35 -21.81
C ASP A 4 50.39 24.96 -21.33
N PRO A 5 49.34 25.07 -22.17
CA PRO A 5 48.06 25.63 -21.75
C PRO A 5 47.19 24.58 -21.05
N ALA A 6 46.71 24.97 -19.85
CA ALA A 6 45.78 24.20 -19.03
C ALA A 6 44.45 23.91 -19.73
N LEU A 7 44.03 22.64 -19.77
CA LEU A 7 42.71 22.18 -20.11
C LEU A 7 41.68 22.58 -19.05
N PRO A 8 40.45 22.96 -19.41
CA PRO A 8 39.41 23.30 -18.45
C PRO A 8 38.89 22.03 -17.73
N ARG A 9 38.80 22.12 -16.43
CA ARG A 9 38.18 21.09 -15.56
C ARG A 9 36.70 21.09 -15.80
N ASP A 10 36.23 19.98 -16.35
CA ASP A 10 34.81 19.62 -16.47
C ASP A 10 34.20 19.52 -15.07
N SER A 11 33.40 20.51 -14.70
CA SER A 11 32.56 20.49 -13.50
C SER A 11 31.41 19.52 -13.77
N ARG A 12 31.59 18.27 -13.39
CA ARG A 12 30.48 17.30 -13.30
C ARG A 12 29.50 17.83 -12.26
N ASP A 13 28.37 18.33 -12.73
CA ASP A 13 27.16 18.58 -11.95
C ASP A 13 26.76 17.29 -11.23
N ALA A 14 27.23 17.16 -10.00
CA ALA A 14 26.66 16.22 -9.05
C ALA A 14 25.27 16.74 -8.68
N ARG A 15 24.24 16.26 -9.36
CA ARG A 15 22.85 16.46 -8.94
C ARG A 15 22.73 15.90 -7.54
N ASP A 16 22.55 16.80 -6.58
CA ASP A 16 22.25 16.48 -5.19
C ASP A 16 20.95 15.64 -5.15
N PRO A 17 20.97 14.38 -4.64
CA PRO A 17 19.79 13.56 -4.54
C PRO A 17 18.76 14.07 -3.52
N ARG A 18 19.01 15.22 -2.87
CA ARG A 18 18.09 15.87 -1.91
C ARG A 18 17.17 16.92 -2.54
N ALA A 19 17.24 17.15 -3.85
CA ALA A 19 16.33 18.04 -4.57
C ALA A 19 15.02 17.36 -5.01
N ALA A 20 14.51 16.36 -4.28
CA ALA A 20 13.10 16.02 -4.31
C ALA A 20 12.38 17.11 -3.50
N GLY A 21 11.79 18.09 -4.19
CA GLY A 21 11.11 19.22 -3.58
C GLY A 21 10.06 18.75 -2.58
N ASP A 22 9.90 19.47 -1.46
CA ASP A 22 8.85 19.23 -0.48
C ASP A 22 7.51 19.07 -1.20
N PRO A 23 6.67 18.10 -0.79
CA PRO A 23 5.36 17.89 -1.40
C PRO A 23 4.56 19.18 -1.32
N ALA A 24 3.87 19.52 -2.43
CA ALA A 24 3.05 20.72 -2.47
C ALA A 24 2.02 20.70 -1.32
N PRO A 25 1.78 21.82 -0.62
CA PRO A 25 0.83 21.88 0.46
C PRO A 25 -0.61 21.66 -0.05
N PRO A 26 -1.55 21.17 0.80
CA PRO A 26 -2.97 21.16 0.47
C PRO A 26 -3.46 22.58 0.24
N GLN A 27 -4.50 22.73 -0.59
CA GLN A 27 -5.07 24.03 -0.92
C GLN A 27 -6.46 24.17 -0.30
N VAL A 28 -6.71 25.31 0.34
CA VAL A 28 -8.01 25.74 0.84
C VAL A 28 -8.46 26.92 -0.02
N VAL A 29 -9.64 26.82 -0.65
CA VAL A 29 -10.19 27.85 -1.54
C VAL A 29 -11.48 28.36 -0.93
N THR A 30 -11.44 29.48 -0.23
CA THR A 30 -12.61 30.12 0.39
C THR A 30 -12.36 31.60 0.65
N ALA A 31 -13.37 32.44 0.46
CA ALA A 31 -13.40 33.84 0.86
C ALA A 31 -14.12 34.07 2.22
N ASP A 32 -14.81 33.02 2.73
CA ASP A 32 -15.46 33.07 4.04
C ASP A 32 -14.40 33.01 5.17
N PRO A 33 -14.27 34.08 5.99
CA PRO A 33 -13.29 34.09 7.07
C PRO A 33 -13.52 33.02 8.13
N ALA A 34 -14.78 32.69 8.45
CA ALA A 34 -15.10 31.69 9.48
C ALA A 34 -14.74 30.30 9.00
N LEU A 35 -15.07 29.95 7.75
CA LEU A 35 -14.72 28.65 7.14
C LEU A 35 -13.21 28.52 6.98
N ARG A 36 -12.52 29.59 6.57
CA ARG A 36 -11.07 29.63 6.47
C ARG A 36 -10.41 29.33 7.81
N ASP A 37 -10.80 30.06 8.87
CA ASP A 37 -10.17 29.92 10.18
C ASP A 37 -10.41 28.52 10.74
N GLU A 38 -11.58 27.93 10.52
CA GLU A 38 -11.88 26.56 10.90
C GLU A 38 -11.07 25.53 10.12
N LEU A 39 -10.97 25.64 8.79
CA LEU A 39 -10.16 24.73 7.97
C LEU A 39 -8.67 24.83 8.33
N GLN A 40 -8.17 26.01 8.69
CA GLN A 40 -6.81 26.17 9.21
C GLN A 40 -6.63 25.51 10.58
N ARG A 41 -7.63 25.61 11.49
CA ARG A 41 -7.63 24.92 12.77
C ARG A 41 -7.58 23.40 12.60
N LEU A 42 -8.41 22.84 11.70
CA LEU A 42 -8.44 21.41 11.38
C LEU A 42 -7.12 20.96 10.73
N ALA A 43 -6.55 21.77 9.85
CA ALA A 43 -5.26 21.49 9.23
C ALA A 43 -4.11 21.49 10.26
N ALA A 44 -4.12 22.42 11.21
CA ALA A 44 -3.16 22.43 12.32
C ALA A 44 -3.29 21.17 13.19
N ALA A 45 -4.53 20.72 13.47
CA ALA A 45 -4.78 19.47 14.19
C ALA A 45 -4.26 18.24 13.43
N ALA A 46 -4.28 18.29 12.08
CA ALA A 46 -3.72 17.28 11.20
C ALA A 46 -2.18 17.39 11.01
N GLY A 47 -1.55 18.42 11.57
CA GLY A 47 -0.10 18.65 11.43
C GLY A 47 0.33 19.13 10.05
N VAL A 48 -0.57 19.74 9.26
CA VAL A 48 -0.29 20.26 7.91
C VAL A 48 -0.59 21.77 7.83
N ALA A 49 0.15 22.47 6.96
CA ALA A 49 -0.06 23.90 6.69
C ALA A 49 -0.61 24.07 5.26
N PRO A 50 -1.91 24.38 5.10
CA PRO A 50 -2.51 24.57 3.78
C PRO A 50 -2.14 25.93 3.18
N THR A 51 -2.09 25.99 1.85
CA THR A 51 -2.13 27.26 1.12
C THR A 51 -3.58 27.72 1.05
N VAL A 52 -3.87 28.91 1.59
CA VAL A 52 -5.22 29.49 1.53
C VAL A 52 -5.32 30.49 0.38
N VAL A 53 -6.39 30.37 -0.42
CA VAL A 53 -6.67 31.22 -1.58
C VAL A 53 -8.11 31.65 -1.54
N SER A 54 -8.36 32.96 -1.65
CA SER A 54 -9.71 33.56 -1.63
C SER A 54 -10.22 33.96 -3.02
N ASP A 55 -9.40 33.77 -4.06
CA ASP A 55 -9.75 34.06 -5.45
C ASP A 55 -9.77 32.77 -6.28
N PRO A 56 -10.92 32.44 -6.93
CA PRO A 56 -11.04 31.23 -7.76
C PRO A 56 -10.01 31.14 -8.89
N GLY A 57 -9.69 32.27 -9.55
CA GLY A 57 -8.69 32.30 -10.61
C GLY A 57 -7.27 32.00 -10.10
N ALA A 58 -6.95 32.50 -8.90
CA ALA A 58 -5.69 32.21 -8.25
C ALA A 58 -5.57 30.72 -7.83
N ALA A 59 -6.69 30.10 -7.47
CA ALA A 59 -6.72 28.68 -7.09
C ALA A 59 -6.24 27.76 -8.23
N LEU A 60 -6.52 28.11 -9.48
CA LEU A 60 -6.14 27.29 -10.64
C LEU A 60 -4.62 27.18 -10.85
N ARG A 61 -3.83 28.15 -10.36
CA ARG A 61 -2.35 28.10 -10.50
C ARG A 61 -1.69 26.92 -9.77
N SER A 62 -2.27 26.47 -8.67
CA SER A 62 -1.79 25.32 -7.90
C SER A 62 -2.73 24.10 -7.96
N TRP A 63 -3.84 24.21 -8.68
CA TRP A 63 -4.88 23.19 -8.78
C TRP A 63 -4.36 21.79 -9.07
N ALA A 64 -3.56 21.65 -10.12
CA ALA A 64 -3.01 20.36 -10.54
C ALA A 64 -1.92 19.80 -9.59
N ARG A 65 -1.25 20.67 -8.82
CA ARG A 65 -0.12 20.27 -7.97
C ARG A 65 -0.50 20.02 -6.52
N ALA A 66 -1.56 20.67 -6.01
CA ALA A 66 -2.02 20.48 -4.65
C ALA A 66 -2.48 19.02 -4.45
N PRO A 67 -2.02 18.30 -3.42
CA PRO A 67 -2.43 16.90 -3.19
C PRO A 67 -3.92 16.78 -2.87
N VAL A 68 -4.50 17.77 -2.17
CA VAL A 68 -5.94 17.93 -1.89
C VAL A 68 -6.33 19.39 -2.05
N VAL A 69 -7.54 19.61 -2.55
CA VAL A 69 -8.16 20.93 -2.65
C VAL A 69 -9.49 20.90 -1.87
N LEU A 70 -9.58 21.70 -0.84
CA LEU A 70 -10.82 21.95 -0.07
C LEU A 70 -11.45 23.23 -0.58
N VAL A 71 -12.56 23.12 -1.29
CA VAL A 71 -13.29 24.26 -1.88
C VAL A 71 -14.44 24.65 -0.96
N GLY A 72 -14.43 25.86 -0.47
CA GLY A 72 -15.55 26.42 0.29
C GLY A 72 -16.82 26.53 -0.55
N GLY A 73 -17.97 26.26 0.06
CA GLY A 73 -19.27 26.38 -0.60
C GLY A 73 -19.53 27.78 -1.16
N ASP A 74 -18.92 28.81 -0.57
CA ASP A 74 -18.95 30.19 -0.98
C ASP A 74 -18.34 30.46 -2.36
N LEU A 75 -17.28 29.73 -2.74
CA LEU A 75 -16.58 29.87 -4.00
C LEU A 75 -16.80 28.72 -4.98
N ALA A 76 -17.55 27.66 -4.59
CA ALA A 76 -17.73 26.45 -5.38
C ALA A 76 -18.39 26.75 -6.75
N ALA A 77 -19.38 27.62 -6.83
CA ALA A 77 -20.03 28.00 -8.07
C ALA A 77 -19.08 28.77 -9.00
N ALA A 78 -18.44 29.83 -8.46
CA ALA A 78 -17.49 30.63 -9.23
C ALA A 78 -16.31 29.83 -9.77
N LEU A 79 -15.83 28.85 -8.99
CA LEU A 79 -14.75 27.98 -9.42
C LEU A 79 -15.23 26.96 -10.48
N ALA A 80 -16.47 26.43 -10.33
CA ALA A 80 -17.05 25.52 -11.34
C ALA A 80 -17.25 26.22 -12.69
N ASP A 81 -17.64 27.50 -12.70
CA ASP A 81 -17.79 28.31 -13.92
C ASP A 81 -16.46 28.51 -14.68
N LEU A 82 -15.33 28.46 -13.97
CA LEU A 82 -13.99 28.51 -14.59
C LEU A 82 -13.57 27.17 -15.23
N GLY A 83 -14.32 26.08 -15.03
CA GLY A 83 -14.09 24.78 -15.65
C GLY A 83 -12.73 24.18 -15.36
N PRO A 84 -12.28 24.02 -14.12
CA PRO A 84 -10.99 23.42 -13.81
C PRO A 84 -10.88 22.00 -14.35
N GLU A 85 -9.66 21.59 -14.67
CA GLU A 85 -9.39 20.20 -15.05
C GLU A 85 -9.80 19.25 -13.92
N ARG A 86 -10.54 18.19 -14.26
CA ARG A 86 -10.97 17.18 -13.30
C ARG A 86 -9.78 16.40 -12.77
N ARG A 87 -9.74 16.25 -11.46
CA ARG A 87 -8.68 15.55 -10.75
C ARG A 87 -9.20 14.90 -9.47
N ASP A 88 -8.45 13.92 -8.94
CA ASP A 88 -8.69 13.34 -7.64
C ASP A 88 -8.31 14.31 -6.50
N GLY A 89 -8.91 14.13 -5.32
CA GLY A 89 -8.61 14.89 -4.12
C GLY A 89 -9.24 16.28 -4.10
N VAL A 90 -10.33 16.53 -4.82
CA VAL A 90 -11.16 17.74 -4.71
C VAL A 90 -12.35 17.46 -3.83
N HIS A 91 -12.57 18.31 -2.83
CA HIS A 91 -13.70 18.21 -1.90
C HIS A 91 -14.34 19.57 -1.68
N VAL A 92 -15.66 19.61 -1.61
CA VAL A 92 -16.40 20.84 -1.24
C VAL A 92 -16.67 20.81 0.27
N VAL A 93 -16.46 21.93 0.95
CA VAL A 93 -16.69 22.06 2.40
C VAL A 93 -17.62 23.25 2.67
N THR A 94 -18.63 23.07 3.50
CA THR A 94 -19.61 24.11 3.86
C THR A 94 -19.97 24.06 5.34
N TRP A 95 -20.55 25.15 5.81
CA TRP A 95 -21.21 25.19 7.14
C TRP A 95 -22.66 24.75 7.06
N GLY A 96 -23.07 23.87 7.98
CA GLY A 96 -24.45 23.43 8.09
C GLY A 96 -24.88 22.48 6.96
N SER A 97 -26.17 22.51 6.62
CA SER A 97 -26.75 21.63 5.63
C SER A 97 -26.50 22.09 4.20
N THR A 98 -26.16 21.12 3.35
CA THR A 98 -25.90 21.30 1.92
C THR A 98 -27.21 21.40 1.14
N ASP A 99 -27.31 22.36 0.24
CA ASP A 99 -28.41 22.44 -0.72
C ASP A 99 -28.10 21.71 -2.05
N SER A 100 -29.11 21.54 -2.88
CA SER A 100 -28.98 20.85 -4.18
C SER A 100 -28.11 21.61 -5.18
N SER A 101 -27.91 22.92 -5.02
CA SER A 101 -27.06 23.74 -5.89
C SER A 101 -25.59 23.44 -5.65
N LEU A 102 -25.20 23.28 -4.38
CA LEU A 102 -23.82 22.96 -4.01
C LEU A 102 -23.41 21.56 -4.47
N PHE A 103 -24.31 20.59 -4.43
CA PHE A 103 -24.05 19.26 -5.01
C PHE A 103 -23.78 19.34 -6.52
N ARG A 104 -24.51 20.17 -7.26
CA ARG A 104 -24.25 20.36 -8.70
C ARG A 104 -22.88 21.00 -8.96
N CYS A 105 -22.49 21.99 -8.14
CA CYS A 105 -21.15 22.58 -8.21
C CYS A 105 -20.09 21.53 -7.90
N GLY A 106 -20.27 20.69 -6.88
CA GLY A 106 -19.38 19.58 -6.57
C GLY A 106 -19.21 18.62 -7.74
N LEU A 107 -20.28 18.22 -8.41
CA LEU A 107 -20.23 17.39 -9.61
C LEU A 107 -19.50 18.06 -10.78
N ALA A 108 -19.70 19.37 -10.99
CA ALA A 108 -19.02 20.13 -12.03
C ALA A 108 -17.51 20.22 -11.77
N LEU A 109 -17.10 20.41 -10.52
CA LEU A 109 -15.70 20.42 -10.08
C LEU A 109 -15.04 19.03 -10.07
N GLY A 110 -15.82 17.96 -10.21
CA GLY A 110 -15.33 16.60 -10.03
C GLY A 110 -14.99 16.27 -8.57
N ALA A 111 -15.67 16.93 -7.61
CA ALA A 111 -15.44 16.71 -6.19
C ALA A 111 -15.82 15.28 -5.78
N GLU A 112 -14.96 14.63 -5.01
CA GLU A 112 -15.19 13.28 -4.49
C GLU A 112 -16.16 13.27 -3.31
N ASN A 113 -16.25 14.41 -2.58
CA ASN A 113 -17.10 14.53 -1.41
C ASN A 113 -17.58 15.97 -1.19
N VAL A 114 -18.72 16.11 -0.50
CA VAL A 114 -19.22 17.37 0.05
C VAL A 114 -19.32 17.22 1.56
N ALA A 115 -18.49 17.94 2.28
CA ALA A 115 -18.37 17.85 3.74
C ALA A 115 -19.12 19.00 4.43
N GLU A 116 -20.00 18.66 5.36
CA GLU A 116 -20.77 19.60 6.17
C GLU A 116 -20.14 19.77 7.55
N LEU A 117 -19.60 20.94 7.86
CA LEU A 117 -19.10 21.26 9.19
C LEU A 117 -20.25 21.69 10.10
N PRO A 118 -20.19 21.38 11.40
CA PRO A 118 -19.10 20.69 12.10
C PRO A 118 -19.15 19.15 12.02
N ARG A 119 -20.22 18.56 11.45
CA ARG A 119 -20.43 17.09 11.42
C ARG A 119 -19.26 16.32 10.81
N SER A 120 -18.59 16.90 9.81
CA SER A 120 -17.51 16.26 9.06
C SER A 120 -16.10 16.67 9.52
N GLU A 121 -15.92 17.31 10.69
CA GLU A 121 -14.60 17.72 11.19
C GLU A 121 -13.59 16.56 11.23
N GLY A 122 -13.99 15.42 11.83
CA GLY A 122 -13.14 14.23 11.91
C GLY A 122 -12.67 13.77 10.53
N TRP A 123 -13.56 13.74 9.53
CA TRP A 123 -13.24 13.40 8.17
C TRP A 123 -12.25 14.38 7.51
N VAL A 124 -12.42 15.69 7.74
CA VAL A 124 -11.49 16.72 7.22
C VAL A 124 -10.09 16.53 7.84
N VAL A 125 -10.01 16.33 9.16
CA VAL A 125 -8.73 16.09 9.85
C VAL A 125 -8.07 14.82 9.32
N GLU A 126 -8.80 13.72 9.16
CA GLU A 126 -8.26 12.47 8.60
C GLU A 126 -7.76 12.66 7.16
N THR A 127 -8.54 13.36 6.31
CA THR A 127 -8.15 13.65 4.93
C THR A 127 -6.86 14.46 4.86
N LEU A 128 -6.71 15.46 5.73
CA LEU A 128 -5.51 16.29 5.80
C LEU A 128 -4.32 15.56 6.45
N THR A 129 -4.57 14.72 7.47
CA THR A 129 -3.52 13.90 8.10
C THR A 129 -2.92 12.91 7.10
N ASP A 130 -3.76 12.29 6.28
CA ASP A 130 -3.32 11.39 5.22
C ASP A 130 -2.39 12.08 4.19
N LEU A 131 -2.50 13.40 4.02
CA LEU A 131 -1.60 14.16 3.12
C LEU A 131 -0.17 14.26 3.64
N GLY A 132 0.01 14.38 4.94
CA GLY A 132 1.34 14.28 5.55
C GLY A 132 1.98 12.90 5.32
N GLU A 133 1.15 11.88 5.05
CA GLU A 133 1.57 10.52 4.75
C GLU A 133 1.72 10.26 3.23
N VAL A 134 1.02 11.00 2.35
CA VAL A 134 1.10 10.91 0.87
C VAL A 134 2.46 11.38 0.32
N ALA A 135 3.25 12.10 1.09
CA ALA A 135 4.63 12.42 0.75
C ALA A 135 5.55 11.16 0.69
N ARG A 136 5.08 10.01 1.18
CA ARG A 136 5.77 8.73 1.02
C ARG A 136 5.33 8.03 -0.26
N PRO A 137 6.27 7.41 -1.03
CA PRO A 137 5.90 6.52 -2.11
C PRO A 137 4.90 5.47 -1.60
N ARG A 138 3.87 5.17 -2.36
CA ARG A 138 2.90 4.12 -1.98
C ARG A 138 3.64 2.82 -1.72
N GLY A 139 3.40 2.19 -0.56
CA GLY A 139 4.05 0.96 -0.16
C GLY A 139 3.83 -0.17 -1.18
N LEU A 140 4.85 -1.01 -1.34
CA LEU A 140 4.78 -2.24 -2.13
C LEU A 140 3.82 -3.23 -1.46
N VAL A 141 2.81 -3.70 -2.19
CA VAL A 141 1.85 -4.71 -1.70
C VAL A 141 2.15 -6.07 -2.35
N VAL A 142 2.57 -7.02 -1.54
CA VAL A 142 2.93 -8.39 -1.96
C VAL A 142 1.91 -9.37 -1.41
N GLY A 143 1.10 -9.97 -2.27
CA GLY A 143 0.23 -11.08 -1.90
C GLY A 143 1.02 -12.39 -1.87
N VAL A 144 0.71 -13.27 -0.93
CA VAL A 144 1.28 -14.62 -0.84
C VAL A 144 0.14 -15.62 -0.71
N VAL A 145 0.11 -16.63 -1.56
CA VAL A 145 -0.90 -17.69 -1.53
C VAL A 145 -0.24 -19.06 -1.68
N GLY A 146 -0.78 -20.08 -1.03
CA GLY A 146 -0.27 -21.46 -1.18
C GLY A 146 -0.69 -22.09 -2.50
N GLY A 147 0.23 -22.60 -3.28
CA GLY A 147 -0.04 -23.45 -4.43
C GLY A 147 -0.61 -24.82 -4.03
N SER A 148 -0.22 -25.32 -2.85
CA SER A 148 -0.74 -26.54 -2.23
C SER A 148 -0.81 -26.38 -0.71
N GLY A 149 -1.54 -27.27 -0.02
CA GLY A 149 -1.50 -27.34 1.43
C GLY A 149 -0.07 -27.60 1.92
N GLY A 150 0.36 -26.93 2.97
CA GLY A 150 1.70 -27.07 3.54
C GLY A 150 2.86 -26.50 2.70
N ALA A 151 2.56 -25.75 1.63
CA ALA A 151 3.60 -25.10 0.79
C ALA A 151 4.38 -24.01 1.54
N GLY A 152 3.90 -23.56 2.71
CA GLY A 152 4.57 -22.58 3.56
C GLY A 152 4.29 -21.12 3.17
N ALA A 153 3.11 -20.82 2.63
CA ALA A 153 2.70 -19.46 2.28
C ALA A 153 2.75 -18.51 3.46
N SER A 154 2.08 -18.84 4.56
CA SER A 154 2.07 -18.03 5.80
C SER A 154 3.48 -17.84 6.37
N THR A 155 4.33 -18.87 6.29
CA THR A 155 5.74 -18.77 6.68
C THR A 155 6.50 -17.80 5.77
N LEU A 156 6.26 -17.85 4.48
CA LEU A 156 6.87 -16.93 3.50
C LEU A 156 6.38 -15.51 3.75
N ALA A 157 5.07 -15.31 3.95
CA ALA A 157 4.50 -13.99 4.27
C ALA A 157 5.14 -13.38 5.52
N ALA A 158 5.23 -14.15 6.60
CA ALA A 158 5.91 -13.74 7.83
C ALA A 158 7.39 -13.42 7.60
N ALA A 159 8.10 -14.26 6.83
CA ALA A 159 9.51 -14.06 6.49
C ALA A 159 9.76 -12.77 5.70
N LEU A 160 8.94 -12.52 4.69
CA LEU A 160 9.02 -11.29 3.89
C LEU A 160 8.74 -10.05 4.74
N GLY A 161 7.72 -10.10 5.63
CA GLY A 161 7.45 -9.03 6.59
C GLY A 161 8.64 -8.74 7.51
N GLN A 162 9.28 -9.78 8.06
CA GLN A 162 10.46 -9.63 8.91
C GLN A 162 11.66 -9.03 8.17
N VAL A 163 11.88 -9.43 6.92
CA VAL A 163 12.97 -8.89 6.09
C VAL A 163 12.67 -7.44 5.73
N ALA A 164 11.46 -7.12 5.29
CA ALA A 164 11.03 -5.78 4.92
C ALA A 164 11.19 -4.79 6.09
N ALA A 165 10.83 -5.21 7.31
CA ALA A 165 10.93 -4.40 8.53
C ALA A 165 12.36 -3.95 8.87
N ARG A 166 13.38 -4.51 8.25
CA ARG A 166 14.78 -4.09 8.41
C ARG A 166 15.11 -2.85 7.59
N ALA A 167 14.46 -2.68 6.45
CA ALA A 167 14.67 -1.57 5.54
C ALA A 167 13.66 -0.43 5.78
N GLY A 168 12.40 -0.76 6.09
CA GLY A 168 11.32 0.19 6.22
C GLY A 168 10.21 -0.27 7.16
N ASP A 169 9.15 0.53 7.28
CA ASP A 169 7.96 0.14 8.01
C ASP A 169 7.24 -0.96 7.21
N SER A 170 6.93 -2.07 7.86
CA SER A 170 6.32 -3.24 7.25
C SER A 170 5.11 -3.72 8.05
N VAL A 171 4.11 -4.22 7.34
CA VAL A 171 2.96 -4.89 7.95
C VAL A 171 2.67 -6.20 7.24
N VAL A 172 2.36 -7.24 8.03
CA VAL A 172 1.82 -8.50 7.51
C VAL A 172 0.33 -8.53 7.80
N VAL A 173 -0.47 -8.76 6.77
CA VAL A 173 -1.94 -8.83 6.83
C VAL A 173 -2.36 -10.28 6.62
N ASP A 174 -2.91 -10.88 7.64
CA ASP A 174 -3.38 -12.26 7.67
C ASP A 174 -4.85 -12.32 7.23
N CYS A 175 -5.10 -12.76 6.01
CA CYS A 175 -6.45 -12.93 5.48
C CYS A 175 -6.98 -14.38 5.58
N ASP A 176 -6.23 -15.31 6.20
CA ASP A 176 -6.67 -16.68 6.38
C ASP A 176 -7.25 -16.91 7.80
N PRO A 177 -8.59 -16.95 7.96
CA PRO A 177 -9.22 -17.14 9.25
C PRO A 177 -8.96 -18.53 9.84
N PHE A 178 -8.51 -19.49 9.05
CA PHE A 178 -8.18 -20.86 9.47
C PHE A 178 -6.66 -21.09 9.53
N GLY A 179 -5.87 -20.03 9.33
CA GLY A 179 -4.43 -20.07 9.47
C GLY A 179 -3.96 -20.19 10.93
N PRO A 180 -2.65 -20.33 11.14
CA PRO A 180 -2.08 -20.47 12.50
C PRO A 180 -2.16 -19.17 13.32
N GLY A 181 -2.52 -18.03 12.71
CA GLY A 181 -2.36 -16.70 13.26
C GLY A 181 -0.92 -16.19 13.06
N LEU A 182 -0.76 -15.17 12.23
CA LEU A 182 0.59 -14.66 11.90
C LEU A 182 1.26 -13.96 13.09
N ASP A 183 0.51 -13.48 14.07
CA ASP A 183 1.06 -12.98 15.33
C ASP A 183 1.81 -14.08 16.08
N ARG A 184 1.29 -15.31 16.14
CA ARG A 184 1.98 -16.47 16.74
C ARG A 184 3.24 -16.83 15.97
N VAL A 185 3.13 -16.91 14.64
CA VAL A 185 4.29 -17.20 13.78
C VAL A 185 5.41 -16.17 13.98
N LEU A 186 5.06 -14.92 14.29
CA LEU A 186 5.98 -13.82 14.52
C LEU A 186 6.33 -13.59 16.01
N GLY A 187 5.72 -14.35 16.95
CA GLY A 187 5.89 -14.18 18.38
C GLY A 187 5.34 -12.85 18.90
N LEU A 188 4.20 -12.43 18.37
CA LEU A 188 3.47 -11.20 18.72
C LEU A 188 2.08 -11.48 19.32
N ASP A 189 1.77 -12.75 19.59
CA ASP A 189 0.47 -13.22 20.09
C ASP A 189 0.10 -12.63 21.46
N HIS A 190 1.10 -12.30 22.30
CA HIS A 190 0.91 -11.61 23.58
C HIS A 190 0.96 -10.07 23.46
N SER A 191 1.20 -9.53 22.26
CA SER A 191 1.26 -8.08 22.05
C SER A 191 -0.14 -7.49 22.03
N VAL A 192 -0.33 -6.39 22.76
CA VAL A 192 -1.57 -5.62 22.72
C VAL A 192 -1.70 -4.95 21.36
N GLY A 193 -2.91 -4.93 20.81
CA GLY A 193 -3.20 -4.27 19.56
C GLY A 193 -4.50 -4.74 18.91
N PHE A 194 -4.94 -4.02 17.90
CA PHE A 194 -6.17 -4.31 17.17
C PHE A 194 -5.95 -5.52 16.24
N ARG A 195 -7.02 -6.27 16.08
CA ARG A 195 -7.14 -7.40 15.15
C ARG A 195 -8.36 -7.19 14.28
N TRP A 196 -8.63 -8.09 13.35
CA TRP A 196 -9.73 -7.95 12.40
C TRP A 196 -11.09 -7.65 13.04
N ASP A 197 -11.39 -8.24 14.19
CA ASP A 197 -12.66 -8.04 14.89
C ASP A 197 -12.91 -6.57 15.25
N ALA A 198 -11.87 -5.86 15.66
CA ALA A 198 -11.96 -4.43 15.97
C ALA A 198 -12.15 -3.59 14.70
N LEU A 199 -11.47 -3.94 13.60
CA LEU A 199 -11.59 -3.22 12.33
C LEU A 199 -12.92 -3.46 11.63
N CYS A 200 -13.53 -4.64 11.78
CA CYS A 200 -14.86 -4.94 11.23
C CYS A 200 -15.98 -4.11 11.88
N GLN A 201 -15.73 -3.51 13.04
CA GLN A 201 -16.68 -2.63 13.74
C GLN A 201 -16.49 -1.15 13.40
N THR A 202 -15.39 -0.79 12.73
CA THR A 202 -15.13 0.59 12.32
C THR A 202 -15.92 0.95 11.06
N THR A 203 -16.49 2.14 11.05
CA THR A 203 -17.18 2.72 9.90
C THR A 203 -16.41 3.92 9.40
N GLY A 204 -16.28 4.05 8.08
CA GLY A 204 -15.57 5.16 7.45
C GLY A 204 -14.14 4.83 7.04
N ARG A 205 -13.40 5.84 6.60
CA ARG A 205 -12.02 5.71 6.13
C ARG A 205 -11.07 5.45 7.29
N LEU A 206 -10.18 4.49 7.13
CA LEU A 206 -9.18 4.15 8.14
C LEU A 206 -7.91 4.99 7.96
N SER A 207 -7.50 5.72 9.00
CA SER A 207 -6.24 6.46 9.01
C SER A 207 -5.05 5.49 8.99
N ALA A 208 -4.07 5.77 8.13
CA ALA A 208 -2.85 4.98 8.02
C ALA A 208 -2.02 5.03 9.30
N ARG A 209 -1.93 6.20 9.93
CA ARG A 209 -1.24 6.38 11.21
C ARG A 209 -1.95 5.63 12.34
N ALA A 210 -3.28 5.78 12.45
CA ALA A 210 -4.05 5.09 13.48
C ALA A 210 -3.94 3.57 13.34
N LEU A 211 -4.03 3.02 12.12
CA LEU A 211 -3.81 1.61 11.86
C LEU A 211 -2.41 1.18 12.33
N ARG A 212 -1.37 1.89 11.93
CA ARG A 212 0.01 1.55 12.29
C ARG A 212 0.26 1.56 13.79
N GLU A 213 -0.30 2.52 14.52
CA GLU A 213 -0.15 2.66 15.97
C GLU A 213 -0.98 1.62 16.73
N ALA A 214 -2.12 1.20 16.18
CA ALA A 214 -3.04 0.27 16.82
C ALA A 214 -2.66 -1.21 16.64
N LEU A 215 -1.83 -1.58 15.67
CA LEU A 215 -1.47 -2.97 15.41
C LEU A 215 -0.48 -3.54 16.43
N PRO A 216 -0.57 -4.85 16.77
CA PRO A 216 0.52 -5.58 17.42
C PRO A 216 1.80 -5.42 16.60
N ARG A 217 2.91 -5.06 17.26
CA ARG A 217 4.14 -4.73 16.54
C ARG A 217 5.41 -5.06 17.30
N ARG A 218 6.49 -5.34 16.56
CA ARG A 218 7.86 -5.46 17.05
C ARG A 218 8.78 -4.57 16.19
N GLY A 219 9.21 -3.45 16.76
CA GLY A 219 9.97 -2.45 16.01
C GLY A 219 9.15 -1.89 14.83
N ARG A 220 9.64 -2.11 13.60
CA ARG A 220 9.02 -1.65 12.36
C ARG A 220 8.09 -2.69 11.71
N LEU A 221 7.90 -3.86 12.33
CA LEU A 221 7.01 -4.91 11.86
C LEU A 221 5.69 -4.84 12.60
N GLY A 222 4.59 -4.57 11.91
CA GLY A 222 3.21 -4.70 12.40
C GLY A 222 2.56 -5.99 11.89
N VAL A 223 1.52 -6.47 12.57
CA VAL A 223 0.71 -7.59 12.11
C VAL A 223 -0.77 -7.33 12.32
N LEU A 224 -1.56 -7.53 11.27
CA LEU A 224 -3.02 -7.56 11.34
C LEU A 224 -3.47 -9.00 11.16
N THR A 225 -4.06 -9.59 12.18
CA THR A 225 -4.46 -10.99 12.21
C THR A 225 -5.76 -11.17 13.00
N TRP A 226 -6.11 -12.38 13.32
CA TRP A 226 -7.34 -12.80 13.99
C TRP A 226 -7.15 -13.02 15.48
N TYR A 227 -8.21 -12.81 16.27
CA TYR A 227 -8.24 -13.36 17.60
C TYR A 227 -8.40 -14.89 17.57
N PRO A 228 -7.85 -15.63 18.52
CA PRO A 228 -7.89 -17.10 18.53
C PRO A 228 -9.31 -17.70 18.50
N ALA A 229 -10.30 -16.97 18.96
CA ALA A 229 -11.71 -17.39 19.00
C ALA A 229 -12.59 -16.63 17.99
N ALA A 230 -11.98 -15.95 17.03
CA ALA A 230 -12.72 -15.15 16.07
C ALA A 230 -13.59 -16.05 15.17
N THR A 231 -14.88 -15.74 15.13
CA THR A 231 -15.84 -16.34 14.19
C THR A 231 -16.23 -15.36 13.09
N ALA A 232 -15.56 -14.20 13.05
CA ALA A 232 -15.90 -13.10 12.16
C ALA A 232 -15.54 -13.43 10.70
N ASN A 233 -16.48 -13.19 9.80
CA ASN A 233 -16.20 -13.14 8.37
C ASN A 233 -15.57 -11.80 8.03
N LEU A 234 -14.52 -11.80 7.20
CA LEU A 234 -13.96 -10.58 6.63
C LEU A 234 -15.03 -9.85 5.81
N GLN A 235 -15.33 -8.65 6.22
CA GLN A 235 -16.18 -7.77 5.42
C GLN A 235 -15.34 -7.10 4.33
N ALA A 236 -15.79 -7.14 3.10
CA ALA A 236 -15.07 -6.57 1.95
C ALA A 236 -14.69 -5.10 2.16
N PHE A 237 -15.56 -4.32 2.82
CA PHE A 237 -15.28 -2.93 3.17
C PHE A 237 -14.09 -2.81 4.13
N ALA A 238 -14.10 -3.54 5.25
CA ALA A 238 -13.04 -3.50 6.25
C ALA A 238 -11.68 -3.91 5.65
N VAL A 239 -11.67 -4.92 4.78
CA VAL A 239 -10.44 -5.36 4.09
C VAL A 239 -9.90 -4.28 3.15
N ARG A 240 -10.77 -3.64 2.37
CA ARG A 240 -10.38 -2.55 1.47
C ARG A 240 -9.76 -1.39 2.22
N GLU A 241 -10.41 -0.94 3.30
CA GLU A 241 -9.93 0.16 4.12
C GLU A 241 -8.62 -0.19 4.82
N ALA A 242 -8.52 -1.40 5.40
CA ALA A 242 -7.30 -1.87 6.03
C ALA A 242 -6.11 -1.92 5.05
N LEU A 243 -6.30 -2.49 3.85
CA LEU A 243 -5.24 -2.55 2.83
C LEU A 243 -4.87 -1.16 2.30
N SER A 244 -5.86 -0.29 2.10
CA SER A 244 -5.63 1.09 1.68
C SER A 244 -4.82 1.87 2.73
N ALA A 245 -5.21 1.77 4.01
CA ALA A 245 -4.48 2.39 5.12
C ALA A 245 -3.08 1.77 5.31
N ALA A 246 -2.97 0.44 5.22
CA ALA A 246 -1.69 -0.27 5.31
C ALA A 246 -0.71 0.20 4.23
N ARG A 247 -1.18 0.31 2.97
CA ARG A 247 -0.36 0.78 1.83
C ARG A 247 0.11 2.22 1.97
N ARG A 248 -0.70 3.10 2.59
CA ARG A 248 -0.31 4.49 2.87
C ARG A 248 0.67 4.61 4.03
N GLY A 249 0.54 3.74 5.04
CA GLY A 249 1.30 3.83 6.30
C GLY A 249 2.57 3.00 6.37
N HIS A 250 2.86 2.14 5.38
CA HIS A 250 4.02 1.23 5.41
C HIS A 250 4.73 1.21 4.08
N ASP A 251 6.05 0.99 4.11
CA ASP A 251 6.87 0.85 2.91
C ASP A 251 6.62 -0.50 2.21
N THR A 252 6.25 -1.52 2.99
CA THR A 252 5.90 -2.86 2.48
C THR A 252 4.71 -3.44 3.22
N VAL A 253 3.74 -3.93 2.45
CA VAL A 253 2.57 -4.68 2.93
C VAL A 253 2.65 -6.09 2.38
N VAL A 254 2.68 -7.09 3.25
CA VAL A 254 2.65 -8.50 2.84
C VAL A 254 1.30 -9.08 3.24
N VAL A 255 0.56 -9.63 2.29
CA VAL A 255 -0.79 -10.16 2.51
C VAL A 255 -0.77 -11.68 2.39
N ASP A 256 -1.06 -12.38 3.47
CA ASP A 256 -1.24 -13.85 3.46
C ASP A 256 -2.67 -14.18 3.07
N LEU A 257 -2.83 -14.89 1.97
CA LEU A 257 -4.12 -15.20 1.35
C LEU A 257 -4.46 -16.68 1.50
N PRO A 258 -5.71 -16.99 1.92
CA PRO A 258 -6.19 -18.35 1.89
C PRO A 258 -6.30 -18.85 0.45
N ARG A 259 -6.14 -20.15 0.25
CA ARG A 259 -6.23 -20.77 -1.09
C ARG A 259 -7.67 -21.00 -1.54
N THR A 260 -8.64 -20.75 -0.69
CA THR A 260 -10.06 -20.97 -0.97
C THR A 260 -10.56 -20.11 -2.13
N PRO A 261 -11.43 -20.61 -3.00
CA PRO A 261 -12.10 -19.82 -4.02
C PRO A 261 -13.16 -18.92 -3.39
N ASP A 262 -12.78 -17.68 -3.14
CA ASP A 262 -13.63 -16.66 -2.52
C ASP A 262 -13.48 -15.35 -3.32
N PRO A 263 -14.59 -14.66 -3.67
CA PRO A 263 -14.55 -13.37 -4.37
C PRO A 263 -13.73 -12.30 -3.63
N LEU A 264 -13.74 -12.31 -2.30
CA LEU A 264 -12.94 -11.37 -1.49
C LEU A 264 -11.44 -11.65 -1.64
N VAL A 265 -11.03 -12.93 -1.67
CA VAL A 265 -9.63 -13.31 -1.93
C VAL A 265 -9.19 -12.85 -3.32
N ASP A 266 -10.05 -13.01 -4.34
CA ASP A 266 -9.78 -12.52 -5.70
C ASP A 266 -9.65 -10.99 -5.74
N GLU A 267 -10.50 -10.27 -5.00
CA GLU A 267 -10.42 -8.82 -4.89
C GLU A 267 -9.11 -8.39 -4.21
N VAL A 268 -8.75 -9.01 -3.09
CA VAL A 268 -7.49 -8.70 -2.39
C VAL A 268 -6.28 -9.00 -3.27
N ALA A 269 -6.26 -10.14 -3.96
CA ALA A 269 -5.19 -10.49 -4.90
C ALA A 269 -5.05 -9.45 -6.01
N SER A 270 -6.15 -8.91 -6.53
CA SER A 270 -6.13 -7.87 -7.58
C SER A 270 -5.57 -6.52 -7.11
N ARG A 271 -5.51 -6.28 -5.80
CA ARG A 271 -4.95 -5.07 -5.18
C ARG A 271 -3.46 -5.20 -4.85
N CYS A 272 -2.91 -6.41 -4.95
CA CYS A 272 -1.48 -6.63 -4.79
C CYS A 272 -0.71 -6.19 -6.04
N ASP A 273 0.45 -5.58 -5.85
CA ASP A 273 1.35 -5.25 -6.96
C ASP A 273 1.93 -6.52 -7.58
N VAL A 274 2.22 -7.51 -6.72
CA VAL A 274 2.66 -8.87 -7.12
C VAL A 274 1.99 -9.91 -6.22
N LEU A 275 1.56 -11.02 -6.82
CA LEU A 275 1.07 -12.20 -6.11
C LEU A 275 2.09 -13.34 -6.22
N LEU A 276 2.54 -13.84 -5.09
CA LEU A 276 3.47 -14.95 -4.97
C LEU A 276 2.71 -16.26 -4.70
N VAL A 277 2.88 -17.25 -5.56
CA VAL A 277 2.36 -18.61 -5.36
C VAL A 277 3.47 -19.48 -4.78
N ALA A 278 3.41 -19.74 -3.48
CA ALA A 278 4.37 -20.62 -2.80
C ALA A 278 4.08 -22.09 -3.15
N THR A 279 5.06 -22.82 -3.65
CA THR A 279 4.89 -24.23 -4.00
C THR A 279 6.09 -25.09 -3.60
N VAL A 280 5.84 -26.39 -3.47
CA VAL A 280 6.90 -27.38 -3.28
C VAL A 280 7.23 -28.05 -4.61
N GLY A 281 8.50 -28.43 -4.83
CA GLY A 281 9.02 -29.00 -6.08
C GLY A 281 8.57 -30.45 -6.35
N THR A 282 7.35 -30.84 -5.95
CA THR A 282 6.76 -32.15 -6.25
C THR A 282 5.76 -32.06 -7.39
N VAL A 283 5.52 -33.14 -8.10
CA VAL A 283 4.54 -33.19 -9.20
C VAL A 283 3.16 -32.72 -8.72
N ALA A 284 2.69 -33.22 -7.58
CA ALA A 284 1.39 -32.84 -7.01
C ALA A 284 1.36 -31.36 -6.58
N GLY A 285 2.45 -30.86 -5.97
CA GLY A 285 2.58 -29.46 -5.56
C GLY A 285 2.51 -28.51 -6.75
N VAL A 286 3.27 -28.80 -7.79
CA VAL A 286 3.32 -27.97 -9.01
C VAL A 286 2.00 -28.05 -9.79
N ALA A 287 1.37 -29.22 -9.92
CA ALA A 287 0.06 -29.36 -10.55
C ALA A 287 -1.03 -28.58 -9.81
N SER A 288 -0.97 -28.55 -8.48
CA SER A 288 -1.89 -27.72 -7.67
C SER A 288 -1.59 -26.23 -7.85
N ALA A 289 -0.32 -25.83 -7.82
CA ALA A 289 0.10 -24.44 -8.03
C ALA A 289 -0.31 -23.92 -9.41
N ALA A 290 -0.25 -24.74 -10.45
CA ALA A 290 -0.69 -24.36 -11.80
C ALA A 290 -2.14 -23.90 -11.83
N ARG A 291 -3.04 -24.53 -11.05
CA ARG A 291 -4.46 -24.10 -10.93
C ARG A 291 -4.58 -22.75 -10.23
N VAL A 292 -3.80 -22.51 -9.18
CA VAL A 292 -3.79 -21.24 -8.46
C VAL A 292 -3.24 -20.11 -9.36
N CYS A 293 -2.13 -20.37 -10.07
CA CYS A 293 -1.59 -19.44 -11.05
C CYS A 293 -2.60 -19.11 -12.16
N ALA A 294 -3.27 -20.13 -12.72
CA ALA A 294 -4.29 -19.92 -13.74
C ALA A 294 -5.45 -19.04 -13.28
N ARG A 295 -5.85 -19.17 -12.00
CA ARG A 295 -6.92 -18.36 -11.41
C ARG A 295 -6.55 -16.88 -11.31
N HIS A 296 -5.29 -16.58 -10.97
CA HIS A 296 -4.90 -15.21 -10.60
C HIS A 296 -4.13 -14.45 -11.67
N ARG A 297 -3.58 -15.12 -12.70
CA ARG A 297 -2.72 -14.47 -13.72
C ARG A 297 -3.34 -13.30 -14.46
N GLU A 298 -4.66 -13.29 -14.63
CA GLU A 298 -5.38 -12.19 -15.28
C GLU A 298 -5.71 -11.03 -14.30
N ARG A 299 -5.64 -11.30 -12.99
CA ARG A 299 -6.01 -10.37 -11.93
C ARG A 299 -4.83 -9.65 -11.31
N ALA A 300 -3.69 -10.34 -11.19
CA ALA A 300 -2.48 -9.82 -10.56
C ALA A 300 -1.22 -10.29 -11.30
N ALA A 301 -0.15 -9.49 -11.25
CA ALA A 301 1.18 -9.95 -11.65
C ALA A 301 1.57 -11.13 -10.77
N THR A 302 1.57 -12.35 -11.32
CA THR A 302 1.71 -13.59 -10.53
C THR A 302 3.05 -14.24 -10.79
N GLY A 303 3.79 -14.57 -9.72
CA GLY A 303 5.07 -15.28 -9.76
C GLY A 303 5.09 -16.48 -8.83
N VAL A 304 5.88 -17.48 -9.15
CA VAL A 304 6.05 -18.70 -8.35
C VAL A 304 7.25 -18.55 -7.44
N VAL A 305 7.11 -18.97 -6.18
CA VAL A 305 8.20 -19.16 -5.24
C VAL A 305 8.31 -20.65 -4.94
N LEU A 306 9.39 -21.26 -5.42
CA LEU A 306 9.64 -22.68 -5.27
C LEU A 306 10.36 -22.94 -3.94
N ARG A 307 9.87 -23.90 -3.17
CA ARG A 307 10.45 -24.28 -1.88
C ARG A 307 11.03 -25.67 -1.92
N GLY A 308 12.26 -25.79 -1.42
CA GLY A 308 12.95 -27.05 -1.28
C GLY A 308 13.56 -27.55 -2.59
N HIS A 309 13.88 -28.86 -2.61
CA HIS A 309 14.46 -29.55 -3.76
C HIS A 309 13.38 -30.38 -4.48
N GLY A 310 13.59 -30.66 -5.75
CA GLY A 310 12.67 -31.46 -6.55
C GLY A 310 12.73 -31.10 -8.02
N LEU A 311 11.59 -30.77 -8.62
CA LEU A 311 11.52 -30.34 -10.00
C LEU A 311 12.33 -29.06 -10.24
N LEU A 312 12.95 -29.00 -11.43
CA LEU A 312 13.76 -27.85 -11.83
C LEU A 312 12.89 -26.61 -12.12
N GLU A 313 13.43 -25.43 -11.86
CA GLU A 313 12.73 -24.15 -12.10
C GLU A 313 12.12 -24.03 -13.50
N PRO A 314 12.81 -24.38 -14.62
CA PRO A 314 12.23 -24.30 -15.96
C PRO A 314 11.01 -25.21 -16.15
N ASP A 315 11.01 -26.39 -15.52
CA ASP A 315 9.88 -27.32 -15.60
C ASP A 315 8.69 -26.82 -14.79
N VAL A 316 8.95 -26.24 -13.61
CA VAL A 316 7.92 -25.58 -12.79
C VAL A 316 7.32 -24.38 -13.52
N ALA A 317 8.14 -23.51 -14.09
CA ALA A 317 7.68 -22.34 -14.86
C ALA A 317 6.82 -22.77 -16.06
N ARG A 318 7.24 -23.83 -16.78
CA ARG A 318 6.48 -24.38 -17.91
C ARG A 318 5.14 -24.97 -17.45
N ALA A 319 5.13 -25.75 -16.39
CA ALA A 319 3.93 -26.41 -15.88
C ALA A 319 2.91 -25.43 -15.30
N THR A 320 3.38 -24.36 -14.66
CA THR A 320 2.52 -23.33 -14.08
C THR A 320 2.16 -22.21 -15.08
N ALA A 321 2.84 -22.15 -16.23
CA ALA A 321 2.84 -21.04 -17.19
C ALA A 321 3.04 -19.67 -16.47
N THR A 322 3.96 -19.67 -15.48
CA THR A 322 4.23 -18.53 -14.58
C THR A 322 5.70 -18.55 -14.21
N PRO A 323 6.42 -17.40 -14.24
CA PRO A 323 7.86 -17.39 -13.93
C PRO A 323 8.12 -17.78 -12.47
N VAL A 324 9.22 -18.52 -12.25
CA VAL A 324 9.75 -18.77 -10.91
C VAL A 324 10.62 -17.57 -10.53
N LEU A 325 10.23 -16.84 -9.49
CA LEU A 325 10.93 -15.64 -9.03
C LEU A 325 12.02 -15.93 -8.01
N ALA A 326 11.87 -17.01 -7.25
CA ALA A 326 12.86 -17.42 -6.27
C ALA A 326 12.75 -18.91 -5.96
N VAL A 327 13.88 -19.50 -5.58
CA VAL A 327 13.97 -20.82 -4.94
C VAL A 327 14.39 -20.62 -3.49
N LEU A 328 13.55 -21.03 -2.56
CA LEU A 328 13.83 -20.91 -1.14
C LEU A 328 14.46 -22.21 -0.62
N PRO A 329 15.67 -22.13 -0.06
CA PRO A 329 16.32 -23.30 0.54
C PRO A 329 15.56 -23.77 1.79
N GLN A 330 15.65 -25.06 2.08
CA GLN A 330 15.14 -25.60 3.34
C GLN A 330 15.93 -25.04 4.52
N GLN A 331 15.21 -24.63 5.56
CA GLN A 331 15.78 -24.17 6.83
C GLN A 331 15.42 -25.21 7.92
N ARG A 332 16.40 -25.95 8.41
CA ARG A 332 16.21 -27.05 9.38
C ARG A 332 15.62 -26.59 10.71
N SER A 333 15.98 -25.38 11.17
CA SER A 333 15.53 -24.81 12.45
C SER A 333 14.29 -23.89 12.30
N LEU A 334 13.54 -24.01 11.20
CA LEU A 334 12.42 -23.12 10.92
C LEU A 334 11.31 -23.28 11.94
N ALA A 335 10.88 -24.52 12.19
CA ALA A 335 9.83 -24.82 13.19
C ALA A 335 10.25 -24.36 14.57
N GLU A 336 11.44 -24.72 15.03
CA GLU A 336 12.00 -24.28 16.32
C GLU A 336 12.04 -22.77 16.45
N SER A 337 12.42 -22.05 15.39
CA SER A 337 12.48 -20.59 15.38
C SER A 337 11.09 -19.96 15.56
N VAL A 338 10.08 -20.53 14.92
CA VAL A 338 8.67 -20.12 15.06
C VAL A 338 8.15 -20.46 16.45
N ASP A 339 8.40 -21.66 16.95
CA ASP A 339 7.95 -22.11 18.30
C ASP A 339 8.56 -21.27 19.42
N LEU A 340 9.77 -20.76 19.23
CA LEU A 340 10.43 -19.81 20.14
C LEU A 340 9.95 -18.35 19.98
N GLY A 341 8.97 -18.07 19.11
CA GLY A 341 8.47 -16.73 18.85
C GLY A 341 9.47 -15.77 18.17
N LEU A 342 10.52 -16.31 17.55
CA LEU A 342 11.53 -15.52 16.83
C LEU A 342 11.12 -15.24 15.38
N GLY A 343 10.09 -15.93 14.91
CA GLY A 343 9.64 -15.91 13.54
C GLY A 343 10.55 -16.68 12.58
N PRO A 344 10.20 -16.74 11.28
CA PRO A 344 10.95 -17.50 10.27
C PRO A 344 12.39 -17.02 10.07
N ILE A 345 12.66 -15.74 10.24
CA ILE A 345 13.99 -15.13 10.00
C ILE A 345 14.71 -14.86 11.33
N ARG A 346 15.32 -15.90 11.91
CA ARG A 346 16.21 -15.75 13.07
C ARG A 346 17.54 -15.11 12.68
N ASN A 347 18.13 -15.54 11.56
CA ASN A 347 19.36 -14.98 11.02
C ASN A 347 19.14 -14.53 9.56
N PRO A 348 19.15 -13.19 9.29
CA PRO A 348 18.95 -12.67 7.95
C PRO A 348 20.09 -13.04 6.97
N ARG A 349 21.26 -13.41 7.48
CA ARG A 349 22.39 -13.88 6.67
C ARG A 349 22.32 -15.39 6.37
N SER A 350 21.29 -16.11 6.86
CA SER A 350 21.05 -17.50 6.47
C SER A 350 20.71 -17.58 4.98
N PRO A 351 20.92 -18.74 4.32
CA PRO A 351 20.53 -18.91 2.93
C PRO A 351 19.06 -18.55 2.68
N PHE A 352 18.16 -18.95 3.56
CA PHE A 352 16.73 -18.61 3.50
C PHE A 352 16.49 -17.11 3.67
N GLY A 353 17.16 -16.47 4.65
CA GLY A 353 17.04 -15.03 4.88
C GLY A 353 17.54 -14.19 3.70
N ARG A 354 18.66 -14.59 3.08
CA ARG A 354 19.16 -13.94 1.87
C ARG A 354 18.20 -14.09 0.71
N ALA A 355 17.69 -15.31 0.46
CA ALA A 355 16.73 -15.55 -0.62
C ALA A 355 15.46 -14.70 -0.47
N CYS A 356 14.95 -14.52 0.75
CA CYS A 356 13.82 -13.61 1.02
C CYS A 356 14.20 -12.14 0.78
N THR A 357 15.43 -11.73 1.13
CA THR A 357 15.93 -10.37 0.88
C THR A 357 16.07 -10.10 -0.63
N ASP A 358 16.65 -11.02 -1.37
CA ASP A 358 16.83 -10.91 -2.81
C ASP A 358 15.48 -10.88 -3.55
N LEU A 359 14.53 -11.69 -3.09
CA LEU A 359 13.16 -11.67 -3.61
C LEU A 359 12.49 -10.31 -3.39
N LEU A 360 12.55 -9.75 -2.19
CA LEU A 360 11.99 -8.41 -1.93
C LEU A 360 12.67 -7.33 -2.77
N ALA A 361 13.99 -7.38 -2.93
CA ALA A 361 14.73 -6.46 -3.78
C ALA A 361 14.32 -6.57 -5.25
N LEU A 362 14.03 -7.79 -5.74
CA LEU A 362 13.48 -8.02 -7.07
C LEU A 362 12.08 -7.39 -7.23
N LEU A 363 11.20 -7.60 -6.23
CA LEU A 363 9.82 -7.11 -6.26
C LEU A 363 9.73 -5.58 -6.16
N ALA A 364 10.67 -4.94 -5.48
CA ALA A 364 10.75 -3.49 -5.32
C ALA A 364 11.31 -2.77 -6.55
N ASP A 365 11.88 -3.49 -7.53
CA ASP A 365 12.46 -2.92 -8.75
C ASP A 365 11.62 -3.32 -9.99
N PRO A 366 10.76 -2.41 -10.50
CA PRO A 366 9.89 -2.71 -11.64
C PRO A 366 10.66 -3.13 -12.91
N ALA A 367 11.88 -2.59 -13.13
CA ALA A 367 12.70 -2.92 -14.29
C ALA A 367 13.22 -4.37 -14.20
N ARG A 368 13.71 -4.78 -13.03
CA ARG A 368 14.16 -6.16 -12.78
C ARG A 368 12.99 -7.13 -12.80
N LEU A 369 11.84 -6.75 -12.23
CA LEU A 369 10.63 -7.55 -12.25
C LEU A 369 10.14 -7.76 -13.69
N GLY A 370 10.14 -6.72 -14.52
CA GLY A 370 9.81 -6.79 -15.95
C GLY A 370 10.72 -7.72 -16.74
N ALA A 371 12.01 -7.78 -16.39
CA ALA A 371 12.96 -8.69 -17.02
C ALA A 371 12.66 -10.19 -16.74
N THR A 372 11.88 -10.53 -15.72
CA THR A 372 11.41 -11.91 -15.45
C THR A 372 10.22 -12.33 -16.30
N GLY A 373 9.71 -11.45 -17.17
CA GLY A 373 8.48 -11.67 -17.93
C GLY A 373 7.19 -11.30 -17.18
N LEU A 374 7.30 -10.78 -15.96
CA LEU A 374 6.20 -10.19 -15.21
C LEU A 374 6.06 -8.72 -15.60
N ALA A 375 5.03 -8.39 -16.38
CA ALA A 375 4.65 -6.99 -16.55
C ALA A 375 4.09 -6.46 -15.22
N ALA A 376 4.78 -5.52 -14.59
CA ALA A 376 4.20 -4.77 -13.49
C ALA A 376 2.93 -4.10 -13.99
N ARG A 377 1.78 -4.41 -13.42
CA ARG A 377 0.56 -3.65 -13.71
C ARG A 377 0.76 -2.24 -13.21
N VAL A 378 0.70 -1.27 -14.13
CA VAL A 378 0.54 0.14 -13.76
C VAL A 378 -0.73 0.22 -12.91
N PRO A 379 -0.69 0.80 -11.70
CA PRO A 379 -1.89 0.95 -10.89
C PRO A 379 -2.97 1.66 -11.71
N VAL A 380 -4.19 1.15 -11.67
CA VAL A 380 -5.37 1.78 -12.28
C VAL A 380 -5.51 3.16 -11.66
N GLY A 381 -5.16 4.22 -12.43
CA GLY A 381 -5.11 5.61 -11.98
C GLY A 381 -3.95 6.43 -12.55
N ALA A 382 -3.01 5.83 -13.28
CA ALA A 382 -2.03 6.61 -14.03
C ALA A 382 -2.63 7.03 -15.39
N PRO A 383 -2.60 8.31 -15.78
CA PRO A 383 -3.10 8.73 -17.09
C PRO A 383 -2.26 8.08 -18.19
N LEU A 384 -2.92 7.42 -19.15
CA LEU A 384 -2.32 6.96 -20.40
C LEU A 384 -1.66 8.14 -21.09
N ARG A 385 -0.34 8.20 -21.10
CA ARG A 385 0.38 9.09 -22.02
C ARG A 385 0.10 8.56 -23.42
N ALA A 386 -0.68 9.30 -24.21
CA ALA A 386 -0.81 9.08 -25.63
C ALA A 386 0.59 9.21 -26.26
N ALA A 387 1.04 8.14 -26.90
CA ALA A 387 2.18 8.21 -27.81
C ALA A 387 1.72 8.97 -29.06
N SER A 388 2.32 10.13 -29.30
CA SER A 388 2.26 10.84 -30.56
C SER A 388 3.31 10.29 -31.53
#